data_d8de25ba5f2ccc8c2f49710fbd79c589
#
_entry.id   d8de25ba5f2ccc8c2f49710fbd79c589
#
_cell.length_a   1.000
_cell.length_b   1.000
_cell.length_c   1.000
_cell.angle_alpha   90.00
_cell.angle_beta   90.00
_cell.angle_gamma   90.00
#
_symmetry.space_group_name_H-M   'P 1'
#
loop_
_entity.id
_entity.type
_entity.pdbx_description
1 polymer ?
#
loop_
_entity_poly.entity_id
_entity_poly.type
_entity_poly.pdbx_seq_one_letter_code
_entity_poly.pdbx_strand_id
1 'polypeptide(L)'
;MLSDLEIARSARPRPITDVAADLGIPRTALRLYGDHIAKVLPGALPPAGSPPARYVLVTAVTPTPLGEGKTTTAVGLAQALHRLGRRAVVTLRQPSLGPTFGIKGGAAGGGYSQVVPMEDLNLH
;
A
#
# COMPACT_ATOMS: atom_id res chain seq x y z
N MET A 1 13.12 9.50 19.07
CA MET A 1 12.03 9.22 18.10
C MET A 1 12.54 8.11 17.20
N LEU A 2 11.75 7.07 16.97
CA LEU A 2 12.15 5.96 16.09
C LEU A 2 12.25 6.45 14.65
N SER A 3 13.24 5.96 13.91
CA SER A 3 13.35 6.17 12.47
C SER A 3 12.30 5.39 11.71
N ASP A 4 12.02 5.77 10.46
CA ASP A 4 11.06 5.07 9.60
C ASP A 4 11.43 3.59 9.43
N LEU A 5 12.71 3.28 9.35
CA LEU A 5 13.21 1.91 9.25
C LEU A 5 12.95 1.10 10.53
N GLU A 6 13.19 1.69 11.70
CA GLU A 6 12.91 1.03 12.97
C GLU A 6 11.43 0.76 13.15
N ILE A 7 10.56 1.69 12.74
CA ILE A 7 9.10 1.51 12.74
C ILE A 7 8.71 0.38 11.80
N ALA A 8 9.22 0.36 10.57
CA ALA A 8 8.94 -0.69 9.60
C ALA A 8 9.34 -2.07 10.10
N ARG A 9 10.54 -2.19 10.70
CA ARG A 9 11.05 -3.45 11.27
C ARG A 9 10.31 -3.92 12.51
N SER A 10 9.71 -3.02 13.26
CA SER A 10 8.89 -3.38 14.43
C SER A 10 7.50 -3.89 14.04
N ALA A 11 7.06 -3.66 12.81
CA ALA A 11 5.77 -4.12 12.33
C ALA A 11 5.73 -5.65 12.21
N ARG A 12 4.56 -6.22 12.45
CA ARG A 12 4.28 -7.64 12.22
C ARG A 12 3.30 -7.76 11.06
N PRO A 13 3.79 -7.97 9.82
CA PRO A 13 2.94 -8.09 8.66
C PRO A 13 2.01 -9.29 8.81
N ARG A 14 0.76 -9.14 8.41
CA ARG A 14 -0.19 -10.23 8.29
C ARG A 14 0.08 -11.02 6.99
N PRO A 15 -0.26 -12.31 6.93
CA PRO A 15 -0.25 -13.04 5.66
C PRO A 15 -1.08 -12.30 4.61
N ILE A 16 -0.56 -12.20 3.39
CA ILE A 16 -1.25 -11.47 2.31
C ILE A 16 -2.58 -12.12 1.92
N THR A 17 -2.71 -13.42 2.17
CA THR A 17 -3.96 -14.16 1.96
C THR A 17 -5.07 -13.67 2.89
N ASP A 18 -4.75 -13.34 4.14
CA ASP A 18 -5.71 -12.84 5.11
C ASP A 18 -6.14 -11.41 4.78
N VAL A 19 -5.17 -10.59 4.36
CA VAL A 19 -5.43 -9.23 3.89
C VAL A 19 -6.33 -9.24 2.65
N ALA A 20 -6.09 -10.16 1.72
CA ALA A 20 -6.90 -10.33 0.52
C ALA A 20 -8.33 -10.81 0.86
N ALA A 21 -8.45 -11.73 1.82
CA ALA A 21 -9.75 -12.22 2.28
C ALA A 21 -10.61 -11.10 2.89
N ASP A 22 -10.02 -10.18 3.68
CA ASP A 22 -10.72 -9.01 4.22
C ASP A 22 -11.29 -8.10 3.10
N LEU A 23 -10.65 -8.11 1.94
CA LEU A 23 -11.10 -7.36 0.76
C LEU A 23 -12.09 -8.15 -0.12
N GLY A 24 -12.34 -9.42 0.21
CA GLY A 24 -13.16 -10.30 -0.60
C GLY A 24 -12.47 -10.87 -1.83
N ILE A 25 -11.14 -10.84 -1.88
CA ILE A 25 -10.35 -11.41 -2.97
C ILE A 25 -10.06 -12.88 -2.66
N PRO A 26 -10.56 -13.83 -3.47
CA PRO A 26 -10.34 -15.24 -3.20
C PRO A 26 -8.88 -15.66 -3.43
N ARG A 27 -8.43 -16.66 -2.67
CA ARG A 27 -7.05 -17.18 -2.78
C ARG A 27 -6.69 -17.62 -4.22
N THR A 28 -7.66 -18.12 -4.96
CA THR A 28 -7.50 -18.54 -6.36
C THR A 28 -7.19 -17.40 -7.33
N ALA A 29 -7.52 -16.17 -6.95
CA ALA A 29 -7.22 -14.96 -7.71
C ALA A 29 -5.88 -14.32 -7.32
N LEU A 30 -5.06 -15.01 -6.52
CA LEU A 30 -3.75 -14.52 -6.07
C LEU A 30 -2.63 -15.39 -6.61
N ARG A 31 -1.57 -14.74 -7.07
CA ARG A 31 -0.25 -15.36 -7.27
C ARG A 31 0.67 -14.84 -6.18
N LEU A 32 1.06 -15.71 -5.26
CA LEU A 32 1.88 -15.33 -4.12
C LEU A 32 3.36 -15.14 -4.50
N TYR A 33 3.97 -14.18 -3.85
CA TYR A 33 5.40 -13.94 -3.81
C TYR A 33 5.82 -13.90 -2.33
N GLY A 34 6.08 -15.06 -1.75
CA GLY A 34 6.24 -15.22 -0.30
C GLY A 34 4.93 -15.04 0.48
N ASP A 35 5.05 -14.71 1.76
CA ASP A 35 3.92 -14.68 2.69
C ASP A 35 3.17 -13.33 2.72
N HIS A 36 3.83 -12.25 2.28
CA HIS A 36 3.34 -10.89 2.50
C HIS A 36 3.05 -10.10 1.22
N ILE A 37 3.32 -10.69 0.04
CA ILE A 37 3.09 -10.07 -1.26
C ILE A 37 2.35 -11.04 -2.18
N ALA A 38 1.45 -10.50 -2.98
CA ALA A 38 0.78 -11.24 -4.03
C ALA A 38 0.46 -10.35 -5.23
N LYS A 39 0.47 -10.93 -6.40
CA LYS A 39 -0.14 -10.35 -7.59
C LYS A 39 -1.61 -10.74 -7.63
N VAL A 40 -2.49 -9.77 -7.80
CA VAL A 40 -3.92 -9.99 -8.01
C VAL A 40 -4.15 -10.29 -9.51
N LEU A 41 -4.78 -11.41 -9.79
CA LEU A 41 -5.07 -11.82 -11.16
C LEU A 41 -6.36 -11.13 -11.68
N PRO A 42 -6.52 -10.95 -13.01
CA PRO A 42 -7.70 -10.28 -13.57
C PRO A 42 -9.05 -10.89 -13.16
N GLY A 43 -9.09 -12.19 -12.87
CA GLY A 43 -10.30 -12.89 -12.39
C GLY A 43 -10.78 -12.46 -10.99
N ALA A 44 -10.05 -11.58 -10.29
CA ALA A 44 -10.48 -11.00 -9.01
C ALA A 44 -11.39 -9.78 -9.17
N LEU A 45 -11.63 -9.32 -10.40
CA LEU A 45 -12.50 -8.19 -10.65
C LEU A 45 -13.93 -8.49 -10.18
N PRO A 46 -14.60 -7.52 -9.55
CA PRO A 46 -15.98 -7.71 -9.12
C PRO A 46 -16.89 -7.96 -10.33
N PRO A 47 -17.99 -8.70 -10.15
CA PRO A 47 -18.96 -8.92 -11.21
C PRO A 47 -19.48 -7.62 -11.83
N ALA A 48 -19.85 -7.66 -13.10
CA ALA A 48 -20.51 -6.53 -13.75
C ALA A 48 -21.78 -6.12 -12.95
N GLY A 49 -21.97 -4.82 -12.76
CA GLY A 49 -23.09 -4.30 -11.96
C GLY A 49 -22.83 -4.18 -10.46
N SER A 50 -21.64 -4.53 -9.98
CA SER A 50 -21.26 -4.25 -8.59
C SER A 50 -21.32 -2.75 -8.30
N PRO A 51 -21.74 -2.35 -7.07
CA PRO A 51 -21.77 -0.93 -6.69
C PRO A 51 -20.39 -0.30 -6.84
N PRO A 52 -20.29 0.92 -7.39
CA PRO A 52 -19.02 1.59 -7.55
C PRO A 52 -18.40 1.92 -6.18
N ALA A 53 -17.10 1.74 -6.05
CA ALA A 53 -16.36 2.22 -4.90
C ALA A 53 -16.25 3.75 -4.93
N ARG A 54 -16.19 4.38 -3.76
CA ARG A 54 -15.84 5.79 -3.66
C ARG A 54 -14.35 5.95 -3.94
N TYR A 55 -14.01 6.79 -4.88
CA TYR A 55 -12.64 7.07 -5.27
C TYR A 55 -12.16 8.40 -4.66
N VAL A 56 -11.02 8.36 -3.99
CA VAL A 56 -10.37 9.55 -3.40
C VAL A 56 -8.99 9.71 -4.02
N LEU A 57 -8.78 10.81 -4.71
CA LEU A 57 -7.49 11.16 -5.31
C LEU A 57 -6.66 12.00 -4.34
N VAL A 58 -5.47 11.52 -3.98
CA VAL A 58 -4.48 12.29 -3.23
C VAL A 58 -3.41 12.80 -4.19
N THR A 59 -3.33 14.11 -4.34
CA THR A 59 -2.40 14.76 -5.27
C THR A 59 -1.75 16.00 -4.66
N ALA A 60 -0.85 16.64 -5.36
CA ALA A 60 -0.25 17.92 -5.00
C ALA A 60 -0.34 18.89 -6.18
N VAL A 61 -0.42 20.17 -5.86
CA VAL A 61 -0.50 21.24 -6.87
C VAL A 61 0.81 21.35 -7.65
N THR A 62 1.94 21.31 -6.96
CA THR A 62 3.27 21.45 -7.55
C THR A 62 4.22 20.39 -6.99
N PRO A 63 5.02 19.71 -7.82
CA PRO A 63 6.03 18.79 -7.34
C PRO A 63 7.22 19.55 -6.71
N THR A 64 7.77 19.02 -5.61
CA THR A 64 8.98 19.52 -4.99
C THR A 64 10.10 18.48 -5.01
N PRO A 65 11.37 18.87 -4.93
CA PRO A 65 12.49 17.92 -4.91
C PRO A 65 12.44 16.93 -3.74
N LEU A 66 11.96 17.36 -2.58
CA LEU A 66 11.88 16.53 -1.36
C LEU A 66 10.59 15.73 -1.24
N GLY A 67 9.62 15.98 -2.14
CA GLY A 67 8.28 15.38 -2.06
C GLY A 67 7.33 16.17 -1.17
N GLU A 68 6.03 15.93 -1.31
CA GLU A 68 4.94 16.67 -0.63
C GLU A 68 4.14 15.78 0.34
N GLY A 69 4.63 14.58 0.64
CA GLY A 69 3.95 13.67 1.55
C GLY A 69 2.69 12.98 0.98
N LYS A 70 2.48 13.00 -0.34
CA LYS A 70 1.31 12.36 -0.97
C LYS A 70 1.14 10.90 -0.56
N THR A 71 2.20 10.12 -0.62
CA THR A 71 2.17 8.69 -0.27
C THR A 71 1.85 8.51 1.21
N THR A 72 2.53 9.25 2.09
CA THR A 72 2.26 9.21 3.54
C THR A 72 0.81 9.56 3.86
N THR A 73 0.27 10.59 3.21
CA THR A 73 -1.13 11.00 3.37
C THR A 73 -2.09 9.92 2.86
N ALA A 74 -1.84 9.34 1.69
CA ALA A 74 -2.70 8.31 1.11
C ALA A 74 -2.72 7.04 1.98
N VAL A 75 -1.57 6.60 2.46
CA VAL A 75 -1.44 5.44 3.36
C VAL A 75 -2.12 5.73 4.69
N GLY A 76 -1.84 6.88 5.31
CA GLY A 76 -2.45 7.28 6.57
C GLY A 76 -3.98 7.39 6.49
N LEU A 77 -4.51 7.91 5.38
CA LEU A 77 -5.95 7.96 5.14
C LEU A 77 -6.57 6.55 5.06
N ALA A 78 -5.92 5.63 4.32
CA ALA A 78 -6.41 4.25 4.23
C ALA A 78 -6.38 3.55 5.59
N GLN A 79 -5.33 3.74 6.38
CA GLN A 79 -5.23 3.22 7.75
C GLN A 79 -6.32 3.81 8.67
N ALA A 80 -6.58 5.10 8.57
CA ALA A 80 -7.62 5.77 9.36
C ALA A 80 -9.01 5.23 9.00
N LEU A 81 -9.32 5.07 7.72
CA LEU A 81 -10.58 4.48 7.26
C LEU A 81 -10.74 3.05 7.77
N HIS A 82 -9.67 2.25 7.73
CA HIS A 82 -9.72 0.89 8.26
C HIS A 82 -9.99 0.87 9.77
N ARG A 83 -9.36 1.74 10.54
CA ARG A 83 -9.64 1.91 11.98
C ARG A 83 -11.07 2.30 12.29
N LEU A 84 -11.72 3.02 11.39
CA LEU A 84 -13.14 3.38 11.45
C LEU A 84 -14.07 2.26 10.94
N GLY A 85 -13.56 1.05 10.73
CA GLY A 85 -14.33 -0.09 10.24
C GLY A 85 -14.75 0.00 8.78
N ARG A 86 -14.10 0.86 7.98
CA ARG A 86 -14.37 1.00 6.55
C ARG A 86 -13.41 0.12 5.74
N ARG A 87 -13.95 -0.57 4.73
CA ARG A 87 -13.09 -1.23 3.74
C ARG A 87 -12.46 -0.17 2.84
N ALA A 88 -11.16 -0.07 2.88
CA ALA A 88 -10.41 0.86 2.05
C ALA A 88 -9.21 0.16 1.45
N VAL A 89 -8.89 0.51 0.21
CA VAL A 89 -7.71 0.05 -0.52
C VAL A 89 -6.95 1.29 -0.95
N VAL A 90 -5.67 1.35 -0.64
CA VAL A 90 -4.79 2.38 -1.18
C VAL A 90 -4.13 1.83 -2.44
N THR A 91 -4.16 2.62 -3.51
CA THR A 91 -3.39 2.34 -4.72
C THR A 91 -2.27 3.37 -4.83
N LEU A 92 -1.06 2.89 -4.99
CA LEU A 92 0.13 3.72 -5.07
C LEU A 92 0.82 3.49 -6.40
N ARG A 93 1.48 4.54 -6.90
CA ARG A 93 2.42 4.35 -7.99
C ARG A 93 3.61 3.56 -7.45
N GLN A 94 4.01 2.54 -8.20
CA GLN A 94 5.19 1.78 -7.82
C GLN A 94 6.41 2.69 -7.74
N PRO A 95 7.19 2.63 -6.64
CA PRO A 95 8.42 3.39 -6.52
C PRO A 95 9.42 2.92 -7.59
N SER A 96 10.05 3.87 -8.30
CA SER A 96 11.17 3.53 -9.16
C SER A 96 12.44 3.48 -8.32
N LEU A 97 13.12 2.33 -8.27
CA LEU A 97 14.43 2.12 -7.59
C LEU A 97 14.53 2.63 -6.14
N GLY A 98 13.45 3.08 -5.61
CA GLY A 98 13.07 3.51 -4.37
C GLY A 98 13.96 3.74 -3.26
N PRO A 99 13.77 3.33 -2.00
CA PRO A 99 14.60 3.80 -0.91
C PRO A 99 16.05 3.32 -1.00
N THR A 100 16.37 2.37 -1.87
CA THR A 100 17.73 1.83 -2.00
C THR A 100 18.62 2.66 -2.93
N PHE A 101 18.07 3.31 -3.96
CA PHE A 101 18.85 3.97 -5.00
C PHE A 101 18.37 5.36 -5.43
N GLY A 102 17.50 6.00 -4.69
CA GLY A 102 16.99 7.31 -5.08
C GLY A 102 16.42 8.13 -3.95
N ILE A 103 16.63 9.44 -4.03
CA ILE A 103 16.10 10.41 -3.07
C ILE A 103 14.60 10.64 -3.30
N LYS A 104 14.07 10.33 -4.49
CA LYS A 104 12.70 10.67 -4.89
C LYS A 104 11.92 9.43 -5.33
N GLY A 105 10.70 9.28 -4.81
CA GLY A 105 9.68 8.34 -5.31
C GLY A 105 9.76 6.91 -4.79
N GLY A 106 10.54 6.67 -3.73
CA GLY A 106 10.72 5.34 -3.17
C GLY A 106 10.06 5.10 -1.84
N ALA A 107 9.35 6.06 -1.32
CA ALA A 107 8.79 5.94 0.00
C ALA A 107 7.57 5.01 0.00
N ALA A 108 7.64 3.96 0.80
CA ALA A 108 6.48 3.18 1.22
C ALA A 108 5.59 3.97 2.22
N GLY A 109 5.77 5.28 2.31
CA GLY A 109 5.18 6.15 3.31
C GLY A 109 6.24 6.71 4.27
N GLY A 110 5.82 7.18 5.44
CA GLY A 110 6.71 7.69 6.49
C GLY A 110 6.07 7.59 7.87
N GLY A 111 6.90 7.55 8.92
CA GLY A 111 6.44 7.34 10.28
C GLY A 111 5.65 6.05 10.40
N TYR A 112 4.47 6.11 11.00
CA TYR A 112 3.54 4.98 11.11
C TYR A 112 2.65 4.79 9.88
N SER A 113 2.69 5.71 8.91
CA SER A 113 1.94 5.62 7.65
C SER A 113 2.80 4.96 6.57
N GLN A 114 3.07 3.66 6.74
CA GLN A 114 3.94 2.90 5.84
C GLN A 114 3.25 1.66 5.30
N VAL A 115 3.68 1.24 4.11
CA VAL A 115 3.39 -0.09 3.54
C VAL A 115 4.53 -1.03 3.91
N VAL A 116 4.19 -2.18 4.46
CA VAL A 116 5.15 -3.21 4.87
C VAL A 116 4.86 -4.55 4.17
N PRO A 117 5.87 -5.38 3.93
CA PRO A 117 7.31 -5.17 4.17
C PRO A 117 7.92 -4.15 3.20
N MET A 118 8.71 -3.24 3.73
CA MET A 118 9.27 -2.14 2.94
C MET A 118 10.35 -2.64 1.96
N GLU A 119 11.13 -3.61 2.38
CA GLU A 119 12.20 -4.20 1.58
C GLU A 119 11.66 -4.87 0.33
N ASP A 120 10.55 -5.57 0.43
CA ASP A 120 9.96 -6.33 -0.68
C ASP A 120 9.18 -5.43 -1.65
N LEU A 121 8.71 -4.28 -1.19
CA LEU A 121 7.95 -3.35 -2.04
C LEU A 121 8.78 -2.79 -3.20
N ASN A 122 10.10 -2.80 -3.08
CA ASN A 122 11.04 -2.28 -4.06
C ASN A 122 11.74 -3.37 -4.89
N LEU A 123 11.44 -4.62 -4.65
CA LEU A 123 11.90 -5.74 -5.47
C LEU A 123 10.93 -5.91 -6.65
N HIS A 124 11.43 -5.77 -7.84
CA HIS A 124 10.70 -5.91 -9.11
C HIS A 124 10.76 -7.33 -9.64
#